data_5f1a83cc5ed63c472951f9ec02ac40c3
#
_entry.id   5f1a83cc5ed63c472951f9ec02ac40c3
#
_cell.length_a   1.000
_cell.length_b   1.000
_cell.length_c   1.000
_cell.angle_alpha   90.00
_cell.angle_beta   90.00
_cell.angle_gamma   90.00
#
_symmetry.space_group_name_H-M   'P 1'
#
loop_
_entity.id
_entity.type
_entity.pdbx_description
1 polymer ?
#
loop_
_entity_poly.entity_id
_entity_poly.type
_entity_poly.pdbx_seq_one_letter_code
_entity_poly.pdbx_strand_id
1 'polypeptide(L)'
;MKELYLTTGNEYVSLPDISERTAAVGSFSCLHMGAKGLVEFRGGSEPLIAPFASGAELKDFAWRRLGHWVPEFTARAGELILRGTILAPVGERGFIFRLVLENPTDEAAEAEYGLRGVWGGARVCINESRGIRGEMGVTDSLWSSGPVFELNCGLPFLAFAPMCDREISSAHGEGQGGTAYCLTRRAALGPGESDSACFFWGLGYEEVAAATSAKEMLRRGWDYELKKTLAYLAAREWRSGDEQLDKTYNLNLFFCIFYSTGVTIDTEELVLVTSRSPRYYVSAAYWDRDSLFWSFPGILDADAVLAREMLLYAFGRQGRNIGVHSRFIDGTVH
;
A
#
# COMPACT_ATOMS: atom_id res chain seq x y z
N MET A 1 3.25 5.66 -24.99
CA MET A 1 3.13 4.31 -24.41
C MET A 1 2.26 4.44 -23.18
N LYS A 2 1.24 3.58 -22.99
CA LYS A 2 0.37 3.63 -21.79
C LYS A 2 1.22 3.26 -20.56
N GLU A 3 1.14 4.05 -19.51
CA GLU A 3 1.85 3.75 -18.26
C GLU A 3 1.27 2.49 -17.62
N LEU A 4 2.16 1.59 -17.21
CA LEU A 4 1.81 0.38 -16.50
C LEU A 4 2.00 0.62 -14.99
N TYR A 5 1.12 0.03 -14.21
CA TYR A 5 1.15 0.14 -12.77
C TYR A 5 1.19 -1.23 -12.12
N LEU A 6 2.06 -1.36 -11.15
CA LEU A 6 2.11 -2.51 -10.26
C LEU A 6 1.17 -2.30 -9.08
N THR A 7 0.78 -3.39 -8.47
CA THR A 7 -0.06 -3.36 -7.28
C THR A 7 0.49 -4.29 -6.20
N THR A 8 0.25 -3.93 -4.95
CA THR A 8 0.46 -4.77 -3.77
C THR A 8 -0.54 -4.34 -2.69
N GLY A 9 -0.59 -5.06 -1.59
CA GLY A 9 -1.49 -4.76 -0.47
C GLY A 9 -1.57 -5.93 0.50
N ASN A 10 -2.30 -5.70 1.58
CA ASN A 10 -2.72 -6.69 2.55
C ASN A 10 -4.21 -6.50 2.88
N GLU A 11 -4.74 -7.16 3.89
CA GLU A 11 -6.14 -7.05 4.27
C GLU A 11 -6.58 -5.63 4.70
N TYR A 12 -5.66 -4.77 5.20
CA TYR A 12 -5.98 -3.41 5.65
C TYR A 12 -5.71 -2.35 4.58
N VAL A 13 -4.56 -2.43 3.90
CA VAL A 13 -4.15 -1.41 2.93
C VAL A 13 -3.97 -1.98 1.54
N SER A 14 -4.30 -1.18 0.54
CA SER A 14 -4.02 -1.47 -0.87
C SER A 14 -3.22 -0.35 -1.50
N LEU A 15 -2.21 -0.71 -2.28
CA LEU A 15 -1.35 0.19 -3.07
C LEU A 15 -1.56 -0.14 -4.55
N PRO A 16 -2.60 0.44 -5.20
CA PRO A 16 -2.99 0.07 -6.56
C PRO A 16 -2.15 0.72 -7.64
N ASP A 17 -1.39 1.75 -7.30
CA ASP A 17 -0.78 2.71 -8.21
C ASP A 17 0.71 2.85 -8.00
N ILE A 18 1.48 1.76 -8.18
CA ILE A 18 2.94 1.80 -8.18
C ILE A 18 3.40 1.94 -9.63
N SER A 19 4.01 3.06 -9.98
CA SER A 19 4.52 3.32 -11.33
C SER A 19 5.66 2.37 -11.67
N GLU A 20 5.55 1.65 -12.78
CA GLU A 20 6.60 0.77 -13.27
C GLU A 20 7.87 1.55 -13.69
N ARG A 21 7.71 2.83 -14.04
CA ARG A 21 8.80 3.67 -14.56
C ARG A 21 9.58 4.43 -13.49
N THR A 22 8.94 4.70 -12.33
CA THR A 22 9.52 5.57 -11.31
C THR A 22 9.49 4.96 -9.91
N ALA A 23 8.86 3.81 -9.75
CA ALA A 23 8.56 3.19 -8.45
C ALA A 23 7.75 4.09 -7.49
N ALA A 24 7.19 5.17 -8.00
CA ALA A 24 6.36 6.07 -7.21
C ALA A 24 5.01 5.44 -6.91
N VAL A 25 4.53 5.62 -5.69
CA VAL A 25 3.20 5.25 -5.23
C VAL A 25 2.28 6.45 -5.40
N GLY A 26 1.35 6.38 -6.35
CA GLY A 26 0.41 7.46 -6.63
C GLY A 26 -0.65 7.60 -5.56
N SER A 27 -1.10 6.48 -5.00
CA SER A 27 -2.10 6.43 -3.94
C SER A 27 -1.98 5.15 -3.11
N PHE A 28 -2.50 5.21 -1.88
CA PHE A 28 -2.88 4.01 -1.13
C PHE A 28 -4.28 4.17 -0.54
N SER A 29 -4.91 3.07 -0.13
CA SER A 29 -6.28 3.10 0.35
C SER A 29 -6.55 2.07 1.44
N CYS A 30 -7.59 2.36 2.24
CA CYS A 30 -8.15 1.44 3.22
C CYS A 30 -9.67 1.39 3.10
N LEU A 31 -10.27 0.28 3.53
CA LEU A 31 -11.72 0.16 3.65
C LEU A 31 -12.20 0.80 4.95
N HIS A 32 -13.31 1.52 4.88
CA HIS A 32 -13.91 2.23 6.01
C HIS A 32 -15.43 2.03 6.02
N MET A 33 -15.96 1.41 7.07
CA MET A 33 -17.39 1.08 7.18
C MET A 33 -18.26 2.35 7.22
N GLY A 34 -17.87 3.33 8.01
CA GLY A 34 -18.60 4.61 8.09
C GLY A 34 -18.62 5.40 6.79
N ALA A 35 -17.57 5.27 5.96
CA ALA A 35 -17.55 5.82 4.61
C ALA A 35 -18.30 4.94 3.59
N LYS A 36 -18.70 3.74 3.99
CA LYS A 36 -19.33 2.69 3.17
C LYS A 36 -18.50 2.23 1.98
N GLY A 37 -17.19 2.44 1.99
CA GLY A 37 -16.35 2.14 0.86
C GLY A 37 -14.86 2.29 1.12
N LEU A 38 -14.13 2.60 0.07
CA LEU A 38 -12.68 2.75 0.07
C LEU A 38 -12.31 4.22 0.28
N VAL A 39 -11.50 4.51 1.28
CA VAL A 39 -10.85 5.81 1.46
C VAL A 39 -9.49 5.74 0.79
N GLU A 40 -9.29 6.55 -0.24
CA GLU A 40 -8.04 6.65 -0.99
C GLU A 40 -7.31 7.93 -0.63
N PHE A 41 -6.05 7.80 -0.26
CA PHE A 41 -5.10 8.89 -0.01
C PHE A 41 -4.23 9.08 -1.25
N ARG A 42 -4.04 10.33 -1.67
CA ARG A 42 -3.43 10.67 -2.95
C ARG A 42 -2.38 11.76 -2.85
N GLY A 43 -1.43 11.71 -3.75
CA GLY A 43 -0.64 12.87 -4.14
C GLY A 43 -1.48 13.92 -4.87
N GLY A 44 -0.92 15.10 -5.10
CA GLY A 44 -1.51 16.15 -5.95
C GLY A 44 -1.19 15.93 -7.42
N SER A 45 -0.49 16.87 -8.03
CA SER A 45 0.13 16.71 -9.34
C SER A 45 1.35 15.79 -9.32
N GLU A 46 1.97 15.66 -8.16
CA GLU A 46 3.09 14.76 -7.87
C GLU A 46 2.59 13.48 -7.16
N PRO A 47 3.35 12.38 -7.19
CA PRO A 47 2.98 11.17 -6.48
C PRO A 47 2.92 11.37 -4.96
N LEU A 48 2.14 10.53 -4.28
CA LEU A 48 2.06 10.52 -2.83
C LEU A 48 3.41 10.14 -2.19
N ILE A 49 4.10 9.14 -2.75
CA ILE A 49 5.42 8.69 -2.29
C ILE A 49 6.26 8.36 -3.52
N ALA A 50 7.46 8.87 -3.60
CA ALA A 50 8.42 8.53 -4.65
C ALA A 50 9.82 8.32 -4.05
N PRO A 51 10.54 7.26 -4.43
CA PRO A 51 11.94 7.09 -4.06
C PRO A 51 12.81 8.08 -4.84
N PHE A 52 13.92 8.48 -4.21
CA PHE A 52 14.95 9.28 -4.86
C PHE A 52 16.35 8.88 -4.38
N ALA A 53 17.38 9.21 -5.15
CA ALA A 53 18.77 9.10 -4.73
C ALA A 53 19.63 10.20 -5.37
N SER A 54 20.44 10.89 -4.55
CA SER A 54 21.52 11.83 -4.91
C SER A 54 21.20 12.87 -5.98
N GLY A 55 19.95 13.38 -6.04
CA GLY A 55 19.53 14.35 -7.05
C GLY A 55 19.56 13.85 -8.49
N ALA A 56 19.87 12.57 -8.72
CA ALA A 56 19.85 11.94 -10.01
C ALA A 56 18.44 11.42 -10.35
N GLU A 57 18.10 11.47 -11.63
CA GLU A 57 16.92 10.77 -12.13
C GLU A 57 17.14 9.27 -12.07
N LEU A 58 16.19 8.55 -11.48
CA LEU A 58 16.21 7.09 -11.46
C LEU A 58 15.86 6.55 -12.84
N LYS A 59 16.69 5.62 -13.38
CA LYS A 59 16.56 5.05 -14.72
C LYS A 59 16.75 3.53 -14.71
N ASP A 60 16.44 2.90 -15.83
CA ASP A 60 16.68 1.47 -16.06
C ASP A 60 16.02 0.58 -15.02
N PHE A 61 14.75 0.82 -14.74
CA PHE A 61 13.98 0.04 -13.78
C PHE A 61 13.83 -1.42 -14.22
N ALA A 62 14.27 -2.34 -13.36
CA ALA A 62 14.03 -3.77 -13.48
C ALA A 62 13.20 -4.24 -12.28
N TRP A 63 12.12 -4.98 -12.55
CA TRP A 63 11.17 -5.41 -11.54
C TRP A 63 11.15 -6.91 -11.36
N ARG A 64 10.96 -7.34 -10.11
CA ARG A 64 10.57 -8.71 -9.77
C ARG A 64 9.54 -8.70 -8.63
N ARG A 65 8.94 -9.84 -8.36
CA ARG A 65 8.03 -10.02 -7.22
C ARG A 65 8.54 -11.12 -6.31
N LEU A 66 8.62 -10.84 -5.01
CA LEU A 66 8.87 -11.85 -4.00
C LEU A 66 7.54 -12.51 -3.65
N GLY A 67 7.52 -13.87 -3.61
CA GLY A 67 6.30 -14.63 -3.37
C GLY A 67 5.14 -14.25 -4.31
N HIS A 68 5.44 -13.92 -5.58
CA HIS A 68 4.49 -13.50 -6.61
C HIS A 68 3.69 -12.20 -6.31
N TRP A 69 3.83 -11.60 -5.12
CA TRP A 69 3.01 -10.47 -4.69
C TRP A 69 3.77 -9.20 -4.33
N VAL A 70 4.88 -9.31 -3.58
CA VAL A 70 5.63 -8.16 -3.08
C VAL A 70 6.53 -7.60 -4.19
N PRO A 71 6.31 -6.36 -4.69
CA PRO A 71 7.13 -5.78 -5.76
C PRO A 71 8.48 -5.32 -5.21
N GLU A 72 9.52 -5.66 -5.96
CA GLU A 72 10.89 -5.20 -5.75
C GLU A 72 11.46 -4.66 -7.06
N PHE A 73 12.13 -3.53 -7.00
CA PHE A 73 12.80 -2.93 -8.15
C PHE A 73 14.29 -2.73 -7.93
N THR A 74 15.02 -2.62 -9.03
CA THR A 74 16.37 -2.11 -9.10
C THR A 74 16.39 -0.99 -10.14
N ALA A 75 17.03 0.13 -9.84
CA ALA A 75 17.16 1.27 -10.74
C ALA A 75 18.57 1.87 -10.63
N ARG A 76 19.01 2.55 -11.68
CA ARG A 76 20.25 3.32 -11.66
C ARG A 76 19.99 4.75 -11.19
N ALA A 77 20.84 5.25 -10.31
CA ALA A 77 20.88 6.62 -9.80
C ALA A 77 22.26 7.23 -10.10
N GLY A 78 22.46 7.69 -11.34
CA GLY A 78 23.81 8.01 -11.83
C GLY A 78 24.69 6.77 -11.88
N GLU A 79 25.78 6.75 -11.12
CA GLU A 79 26.68 5.59 -11.02
C GLU A 79 26.28 4.62 -9.89
N LEU A 80 25.38 5.03 -9.00
CA LEU A 80 24.87 4.22 -7.90
C LEU A 80 23.69 3.34 -8.36
N ILE A 81 23.39 2.32 -7.57
CA ILE A 81 22.23 1.43 -7.78
C ILE A 81 21.30 1.60 -6.58
N LEU A 82 20.04 1.92 -6.85
CA LEU A 82 18.98 1.95 -5.86
C LEU A 82 18.10 0.71 -6.03
N ARG A 83 17.99 -0.10 -4.97
CA ARG A 83 16.98 -1.18 -4.90
C ARG A 83 15.87 -0.74 -3.93
N GLY A 84 14.64 -1.07 -4.28
CA GLY A 84 13.51 -0.79 -3.40
C GLY A 84 12.52 -1.94 -3.36
N THR A 85 11.95 -2.19 -2.17
CA THR A 85 10.90 -3.18 -1.97
C THR A 85 9.72 -2.52 -1.28
N ILE A 86 8.51 -2.76 -1.79
CA ILE A 86 7.27 -2.21 -1.22
C ILE A 86 6.46 -3.38 -0.65
N LEU A 87 6.40 -3.45 0.66
CA LEU A 87 5.77 -4.54 1.41
C LEU A 87 4.57 -4.00 2.20
N ALA A 88 3.38 -4.54 1.98
CA ALA A 88 2.26 -4.42 2.91
C ALA A 88 2.22 -5.70 3.75
N PRO A 89 2.74 -5.69 5.00
CA PRO A 89 2.82 -6.90 5.80
C PRO A 89 1.45 -7.40 6.20
N VAL A 90 1.23 -8.71 6.12
CA VAL A 90 -0.03 -9.34 6.53
C VAL A 90 -0.28 -9.11 8.02
N GLY A 91 -1.50 -8.68 8.39
CA GLY A 91 -1.91 -8.37 9.75
C GLY A 91 -1.59 -6.95 10.20
N GLU A 92 -1.03 -6.10 9.33
CA GLU A 92 -0.57 -4.77 9.73
C GLU A 92 -1.36 -3.64 9.07
N ARG A 93 -1.67 -2.60 9.85
CA ARG A 93 -2.32 -1.38 9.36
C ARG A 93 -1.28 -0.42 8.77
N GLY A 94 -0.68 -0.84 7.66
CA GLY A 94 0.35 -0.04 7.02
C GLY A 94 1.16 -0.80 5.99
N PHE A 95 2.28 -0.19 5.60
CA PHE A 95 3.22 -0.77 4.64
C PHE A 95 4.65 -0.30 4.94
N ILE A 96 5.61 -0.98 4.35
CA ILE A 96 7.04 -0.70 4.49
C ILE A 96 7.62 -0.42 3.10
N PHE A 97 8.33 0.67 2.96
CA PHE A 97 9.15 0.95 1.78
C PHE A 97 10.61 0.83 2.18
N ARG A 98 11.25 -0.27 1.81
CA ARG A 98 12.69 -0.46 2.04
C ARG A 98 13.47 0.02 0.84
N LEU A 99 14.53 0.80 1.09
CA LEU A 99 15.51 1.23 0.11
C LEU A 99 16.90 0.71 0.48
N VAL A 100 17.67 0.30 -0.51
CA VAL A 100 19.08 -0.09 -0.40
C VAL A 100 19.83 0.65 -1.49
N LEU A 101 20.78 1.50 -1.11
CA LEU A 101 21.66 2.21 -2.03
C LEU A 101 23.01 1.51 -2.05
N GLU A 102 23.47 1.12 -3.25
CA GLU A 102 24.75 0.43 -3.47
C GLU A 102 25.70 1.31 -4.27
N ASN A 103 26.96 1.31 -3.91
CA ASN A 103 28.02 1.91 -4.69
C ASN A 103 28.82 0.82 -5.43
N PRO A 104 28.55 0.55 -6.70
CA PRO A 104 29.24 -0.47 -7.44
C PRO A 104 30.60 -0.01 -8.01
N THR A 105 31.01 1.24 -7.74
CA THR A 105 32.23 1.83 -8.28
C THR A 105 33.45 1.55 -7.38
N ASP A 106 34.66 1.85 -7.90
CA ASP A 106 35.91 1.73 -7.15
C ASP A 106 36.23 2.99 -6.33
N GLU A 107 35.38 4.03 -6.37
CA GLU A 107 35.55 5.28 -5.66
C GLU A 107 34.52 5.42 -4.54
N ALA A 108 34.87 6.13 -3.46
CA ALA A 108 33.92 6.43 -2.40
C ALA A 108 32.89 7.46 -2.86
N ALA A 109 31.63 7.30 -2.44
CA ALA A 109 30.54 8.20 -2.79
C ALA A 109 29.81 8.68 -1.54
N GLU A 110 29.52 9.98 -1.47
CA GLU A 110 28.53 10.53 -0.54
C GLU A 110 27.22 10.69 -1.27
N ALA A 111 26.15 10.20 -0.68
CA ALA A 111 24.84 10.19 -1.31
C ALA A 111 23.71 10.48 -0.32
N GLU A 112 22.67 11.13 -0.85
CA GLU A 112 21.38 11.27 -0.18
C GLU A 112 20.34 10.41 -0.90
N TYR A 113 19.54 9.66 -0.16
CA TYR A 113 18.44 8.89 -0.71
C TYR A 113 17.27 8.83 0.27
N GLY A 114 16.10 8.47 -0.21
CA GLY A 114 14.93 8.40 0.65
C GLY A 114 13.62 8.44 -0.10
N LEU A 115 12.61 8.98 0.57
CA LEU A 115 11.25 9.12 0.05
C LEU A 115 10.82 10.59 0.04
N ARG A 116 10.16 11.00 -1.02
CA ARG A 116 9.54 12.32 -1.15
C ARG A 116 8.18 12.20 -1.78
N GLY A 117 7.34 13.21 -1.63
CA GLY A 117 6.03 13.20 -2.27
C GLY A 117 5.20 14.41 -1.89
N VAL A 118 3.92 14.36 -2.26
CA VAL A 118 2.95 15.41 -1.95
C VAL A 118 1.73 14.80 -1.30
N TRP A 119 1.33 15.31 -0.14
CA TRP A 119 0.05 15.06 0.47
C TRP A 119 -0.99 15.95 -0.21
N GLY A 120 -1.73 15.41 -1.18
CA GLY A 120 -2.64 16.16 -2.04
C GLY A 120 -4.10 15.99 -1.69
N GLY A 121 -4.47 14.96 -0.94
CA GLY A 121 -5.84 14.77 -0.51
C GLY A 121 -6.33 13.35 -0.38
N ALA A 122 -7.62 13.24 -0.12
CA ALA A 122 -8.31 11.97 -0.04
C ALA A 122 -9.67 12.01 -0.76
N ARG A 123 -10.17 10.83 -1.10
CA ARG A 123 -11.52 10.65 -1.65
C ARG A 123 -12.13 9.34 -1.21
N VAL A 124 -13.45 9.26 -1.21
CA VAL A 124 -14.17 8.00 -1.06
C VAL A 124 -14.44 7.42 -2.45
N CYS A 125 -14.12 6.16 -2.64
CA CYS A 125 -14.37 5.41 -3.88
C CYS A 125 -15.39 4.31 -3.58
N ILE A 126 -16.60 4.51 -4.14
CA ILE A 126 -17.70 3.56 -4.04
C ILE A 126 -18.36 3.59 -5.39
N ASN A 127 -18.48 2.77 -6.26
CA ASN A 127 -19.13 2.88 -7.55
C ASN A 127 -18.70 4.13 -8.39
N GLU A 128 -18.61 5.28 -7.74
CA GLU A 128 -18.05 6.51 -8.29
C GLU A 128 -17.15 7.18 -7.25
N SER A 129 -16.09 7.85 -7.73
CA SER A 129 -15.20 8.59 -6.83
C SER A 129 -15.85 9.90 -6.41
N ARG A 130 -16.01 10.11 -5.11
CA ARG A 130 -16.45 11.37 -4.53
C ARG A 130 -15.32 11.97 -3.72
N GLY A 131 -14.98 13.23 -4.02
CA GLY A 131 -14.03 13.97 -3.19
C GLY A 131 -14.52 14.03 -1.75
N ILE A 132 -13.63 13.73 -0.82
CA ILE A 132 -13.89 14.01 0.59
C ILE A 132 -13.69 15.51 0.79
N ARG A 133 -14.73 16.18 1.29
CA ARG A 133 -14.58 17.53 1.83
C ARG A 133 -14.12 17.35 3.27
N GLY A 134 -12.89 17.66 3.54
CA GLY A 134 -12.32 17.56 4.87
C GLY A 134 -11.10 18.46 4.99
N GLU A 135 -10.75 18.76 6.22
CA GLU A 135 -9.52 19.45 6.53
C GLU A 135 -8.38 18.41 6.49
N MET A 136 -7.39 18.72 5.66
CA MET A 136 -6.16 17.96 5.60
C MET A 136 -5.11 18.71 6.41
N GLY A 137 -4.54 18.03 7.38
CA GLY A 137 -3.48 18.53 8.24
C GLY A 137 -2.16 17.83 7.93
N VAL A 138 -1.09 18.54 8.19
CA VAL A 138 0.25 17.97 8.33
C VAL A 138 0.82 18.52 9.63
N THR A 139 1.20 17.63 10.53
CA THR A 139 1.74 18.00 11.84
C THR A 139 3.13 17.42 12.01
N ASP A 140 4.00 18.17 12.68
CA ASP A 140 5.27 17.62 13.16
C ASP A 140 5.02 16.87 14.45
N SER A 141 5.37 15.60 14.44
CA SER A 141 5.15 14.71 15.56
C SER A 141 6.44 14.27 16.22
N LEU A 142 6.45 14.23 17.55
CA LEU A 142 7.53 13.61 18.32
C LEU A 142 7.47 12.07 18.32
N TRP A 143 6.40 11.49 17.78
CA TRP A 143 6.17 10.04 17.73
C TRP A 143 6.62 9.40 16.42
N SER A 144 6.93 10.21 15.42
CA SER A 144 7.24 9.79 14.06
C SER A 144 8.63 10.31 13.62
N SER A 145 9.22 9.68 12.61
CA SER A 145 10.48 10.15 11.99
C SER A 145 10.26 11.24 10.95
N GLY A 146 9.03 11.58 10.67
CA GLY A 146 8.62 12.57 9.67
C GLY A 146 7.26 13.17 10.00
N PRO A 147 6.70 13.98 9.09
CA PRO A 147 5.41 14.59 9.30
C PRO A 147 4.29 13.54 9.38
N VAL A 148 3.32 13.80 10.21
CA VAL A 148 2.07 13.03 10.26
C VAL A 148 1.06 13.70 9.35
N PHE A 149 0.44 12.91 8.50
CA PHE A 149 -0.57 13.34 7.55
C PHE A 149 -1.95 12.97 8.06
N GLU A 150 -2.80 13.97 8.26
CA GLU A 150 -4.11 13.82 8.87
C GLU A 150 -5.22 14.18 7.88
N LEU A 151 -6.34 13.47 8.01
CA LEU A 151 -7.57 13.73 7.29
C LEU A 151 -8.72 13.82 8.29
N ASN A 152 -9.28 15.02 8.44
CA ASN A 152 -10.52 15.25 9.17
C ASN A 152 -11.68 15.46 8.18
N CYS A 153 -12.50 14.47 8.01
CA CYS A 153 -13.59 14.47 7.00
C CYS A 153 -14.97 14.22 7.61
N GLY A 154 -15.14 14.43 8.92
CA GLY A 154 -16.39 14.12 9.63
C GLY A 154 -16.61 12.63 9.91
N LEU A 155 -15.72 11.79 9.44
CA LEU A 155 -15.47 10.43 9.91
C LEU A 155 -14.48 10.51 11.08
N PRO A 156 -14.25 9.44 11.85
CA PRO A 156 -13.08 9.39 12.73
C PRO A 156 -11.85 9.84 11.97
N PHE A 157 -11.00 10.64 12.63
CA PHE A 157 -9.75 11.07 12.02
C PHE A 157 -9.00 9.88 11.43
N LEU A 158 -8.45 10.07 10.25
CA LEU A 158 -7.51 9.12 9.66
C LEU A 158 -6.16 9.81 9.55
N ALA A 159 -5.14 9.13 10.03
CA ALA A 159 -3.77 9.62 9.93
C ALA A 159 -2.86 8.53 9.41
N PHE A 160 -1.79 8.92 8.72
CA PHE A 160 -0.68 8.03 8.45
C PHE A 160 0.66 8.70 8.76
N ALA A 161 1.58 7.91 9.26
CA ALA A 161 2.83 8.40 9.79
C ALA A 161 4.00 7.51 9.36
N PRO A 162 5.11 8.10 8.86
CA PRO A 162 6.32 7.36 8.59
C PRO A 162 7.17 7.23 9.86
N MET A 163 7.82 6.07 10.02
CA MET A 163 8.95 5.89 10.92
C MET A 163 10.09 5.23 10.16
N CYS A 164 11.32 5.53 10.54
CA CYS A 164 12.50 4.96 9.90
C CYS A 164 13.36 4.22 10.91
N ASP A 165 13.96 3.10 10.49
CA ASP A 165 14.94 2.34 11.28
C ASP A 165 16.33 2.97 11.31
N ARG A 166 16.51 4.07 10.59
CA ARG A 166 17.74 4.85 10.51
C ARG A 166 17.49 6.31 10.86
N GLU A 167 18.56 7.01 11.22
CA GLU A 167 18.52 8.46 11.34
C GLU A 167 18.28 9.09 9.96
N ILE A 168 17.28 9.94 9.88
CA ILE A 168 16.89 10.67 8.66
C ILE A 168 16.64 12.14 9.00
N SER A 169 16.77 13.01 8.00
CA SER A 169 16.21 14.36 8.05
C SER A 169 14.83 14.37 7.43
N SER A 170 13.93 15.15 8.00
CA SER A 170 12.57 15.35 7.51
C SER A 170 12.33 16.83 7.24
N ALA A 171 11.66 17.13 6.14
CA ALA A 171 11.20 18.46 5.79
C ALA A 171 9.84 18.39 5.12
N HIS A 172 8.99 19.38 5.37
CA HIS A 172 7.72 19.55 4.66
C HIS A 172 7.42 21.05 4.45
N GLY A 173 6.54 21.35 3.51
CA GLY A 173 6.15 22.71 3.17
C GLY A 173 5.11 22.77 2.07
N GLU A 174 4.80 23.98 1.59
CA GLU A 174 3.88 24.13 0.48
C GLU A 174 4.40 23.45 -0.79
N GLY A 175 3.54 22.69 -1.46
CA GLY A 175 3.81 21.99 -2.71
C GLY A 175 2.70 22.23 -3.72
N GLN A 176 2.93 21.86 -4.97
CA GLN A 176 1.94 21.99 -6.01
C GLN A 176 0.79 20.97 -5.82
N GLY A 177 -0.35 21.46 -5.34
CA GLY A 177 -1.55 20.66 -5.11
C GLY A 177 -1.60 19.95 -3.76
N GLY A 178 -0.84 20.43 -2.77
CA GLY A 178 -0.85 19.89 -1.40
C GLY A 178 0.42 20.22 -0.63
N THR A 179 0.69 19.48 0.42
CA THR A 179 1.91 19.63 1.23
C THR A 179 2.99 18.68 0.70
N ALA A 180 4.08 19.26 0.20
CA ALA A 180 5.27 18.51 -0.19
C ALA A 180 6.06 18.07 1.05
N TYR A 181 6.67 16.89 0.98
CA TYR A 181 7.55 16.39 2.04
C TYR A 181 8.76 15.63 1.48
N CYS A 182 9.80 15.53 2.30
CA CYS A 182 11.01 14.77 1.98
C CYS A 182 11.56 14.11 3.24
N LEU A 183 11.85 12.82 3.15
CA LEU A 183 12.49 11.99 4.18
C LEU A 183 13.83 11.55 3.62
N THR A 184 14.94 12.08 4.16
CA THR A 184 16.27 11.93 3.57
C THR A 184 17.21 11.19 4.50
N ARG A 185 17.84 10.13 3.99
CA ARG A 185 18.99 9.45 4.58
C ARG A 185 20.26 9.91 3.88
N ARG A 186 21.30 10.20 4.64
CA ARG A 186 22.66 10.46 4.16
C ARG A 186 23.52 9.24 4.40
N ALA A 187 24.27 8.83 3.39
CA ALA A 187 25.19 7.72 3.46
C ALA A 187 26.53 8.07 2.82
N ALA A 188 27.61 7.68 3.48
CA ALA A 188 28.94 7.63 2.89
C ALA A 188 29.24 6.16 2.56
N LEU A 189 29.47 5.85 1.30
CA LEU A 189 29.64 4.51 0.78
C LEU A 189 31.05 4.36 0.20
N GLY A 190 31.84 3.46 0.76
CA GLY A 190 33.06 3.01 0.13
C GLY A 190 32.81 2.19 -1.12
N PRO A 191 33.87 1.84 -1.88
CA PRO A 191 33.75 0.94 -3.03
C PRO A 191 33.07 -0.40 -2.68
N GLY A 192 32.03 -0.76 -3.42
CA GLY A 192 31.25 -1.99 -3.20
C GLY A 192 30.38 -2.00 -1.96
N GLU A 193 30.29 -0.90 -1.20
CA GLU A 193 29.46 -0.81 0.00
C GLU A 193 28.01 -0.47 -0.32
N SER A 194 27.13 -0.75 0.65
CA SER A 194 25.73 -0.40 0.60
C SER A 194 25.22 0.13 1.94
N ASP A 195 24.22 1.02 1.90
CA ASP A 195 23.44 1.47 3.07
C ASP A 195 21.96 1.17 2.81
N SER A 196 21.20 0.94 3.88
CA SER A 196 19.77 0.64 3.76
C SER A 196 18.95 1.39 4.78
N ALA A 197 17.73 1.78 4.37
CA ALA A 197 16.73 2.37 5.25
C ALA A 197 15.36 1.78 4.96
N CYS A 198 14.61 1.47 6.02
CA CYS A 198 13.23 1.01 5.95
C CYS A 198 12.31 2.11 6.48
N PHE A 199 11.36 2.52 5.67
CA PHE A 199 10.33 3.49 6.03
C PHE A 199 9.03 2.75 6.30
N PHE A 200 8.62 2.72 7.56
CA PHE A 200 7.43 2.05 8.07
C PHE A 200 6.28 3.06 8.10
N TRP A 201 5.28 2.88 7.27
CA TRP A 201 4.12 3.76 7.17
C TRP A 201 2.94 3.14 7.92
N GLY A 202 2.58 3.71 9.05
CA GLY A 202 1.45 3.27 9.84
C GLY A 202 0.18 4.06 9.53
N LEU A 203 -0.96 3.38 9.54
CA LEU A 203 -2.30 3.96 9.42
C LEU A 203 -3.05 3.81 10.74
N GLY A 204 -3.74 4.87 11.16
CA GLY A 204 -4.53 4.91 12.38
C GLY A 204 -5.55 6.03 12.40
N TYR A 205 -6.26 6.19 13.52
CA TYR A 205 -7.30 7.21 13.67
C TYR A 205 -6.80 8.57 14.10
N GLU A 206 -5.60 8.70 14.47
CA GLU A 206 -4.97 9.94 14.88
C GLU A 206 -3.46 9.76 14.84
N GLU A 207 -2.72 10.81 15.10
CA GLU A 207 -1.27 10.83 15.14
C GLU A 207 -0.68 9.66 15.92
N VAL A 208 -1.12 9.47 17.18
CA VAL A 208 -0.57 8.43 18.07
C VAL A 208 -0.86 7.03 17.54
N ALA A 209 -2.06 6.78 17.03
CA ALA A 209 -2.45 5.49 16.49
C ALA A 209 -1.67 5.15 15.22
N ALA A 210 -1.50 6.12 14.31
CA ALA A 210 -0.70 5.95 13.10
C ALA A 210 0.78 5.70 13.43
N ALA A 211 1.37 6.52 14.31
CA ALA A 211 2.75 6.35 14.76
C ALA A 211 2.95 5.02 15.50
N THR A 212 1.97 4.57 16.31
CA THR A 212 2.04 3.28 17.01
C THR A 212 2.02 2.12 16.01
N SER A 213 1.18 2.16 14.98
CA SER A 213 1.15 1.14 13.92
C SER A 213 2.50 1.06 13.20
N ALA A 214 3.11 2.19 12.85
CA ALA A 214 4.45 2.23 12.26
C ALA A 214 5.53 1.69 13.22
N LYS A 215 5.47 2.09 14.50
CA LYS A 215 6.44 1.70 15.54
C LYS A 215 6.41 0.20 15.82
N GLU A 216 5.23 -0.42 15.82
CA GLU A 216 5.12 -1.86 16.02
C GLU A 216 5.74 -2.65 14.88
N MET A 217 5.55 -2.24 13.62
CA MET A 217 6.25 -2.83 12.49
C MET A 217 7.77 -2.62 12.58
N LEU A 218 8.21 -1.39 12.92
CA LEU A 218 9.63 -1.06 13.10
C LEU A 218 10.27 -1.90 14.22
N ARG A 219 9.59 -2.08 15.36
CA ARG A 219 10.08 -2.87 16.50
C ARG A 219 10.31 -4.34 16.13
N ARG A 220 9.43 -4.92 15.31
CA ARG A 220 9.60 -6.28 14.80
C ARG A 220 10.65 -6.35 13.69
N GLY A 221 10.80 -5.30 12.93
CA GLY A 221 11.81 -5.13 11.88
C GLY A 221 11.43 -5.75 10.54
N TRP A 222 12.15 -5.30 9.52
CA TRP A 222 11.96 -5.70 8.13
C TRP A 222 11.96 -7.23 7.90
N ASP A 223 12.96 -7.91 8.42
CA ASP A 223 13.15 -9.35 8.16
C ASP A 223 12.00 -10.19 8.71
N TYR A 224 11.49 -9.81 9.89
CA TYR A 224 10.32 -10.47 10.48
C TYR A 224 9.06 -10.25 9.62
N GLU A 225 8.78 -9.00 9.24
CA GLU A 225 7.57 -8.66 8.49
C GLU A 225 7.58 -9.28 7.08
N LEU A 226 8.73 -9.27 6.41
CA LEU A 226 8.90 -9.94 5.13
C LEU A 226 8.72 -11.45 5.25
N LYS A 227 9.40 -12.08 6.21
CA LYS A 227 9.29 -13.53 6.42
C LYS A 227 7.87 -13.97 6.74
N LYS A 228 7.17 -13.24 7.62
CA LYS A 228 5.77 -13.47 7.97
C LYS A 228 4.87 -13.42 6.73
N THR A 229 5.03 -12.38 5.92
CA THR A 229 4.24 -12.19 4.70
C THR A 229 4.54 -13.27 3.66
N LEU A 230 5.81 -13.57 3.40
CA LEU A 230 6.19 -14.62 2.45
C LEU A 230 5.71 -16.00 2.89
N ALA A 231 5.71 -16.30 4.19
CA ALA A 231 5.15 -17.54 4.72
C ALA A 231 3.63 -17.64 4.50
N TYR A 232 2.90 -16.53 4.69
CA TYR A 232 1.47 -16.44 4.39
C TYR A 232 1.17 -16.70 2.91
N LEU A 233 1.94 -16.09 2.00
CA LEU A 233 1.80 -16.27 0.56
C LEU A 233 2.13 -17.72 0.15
N ALA A 234 3.25 -18.25 0.63
CA ALA A 234 3.70 -19.62 0.31
C ALA A 234 2.73 -20.71 0.77
N ALA A 235 1.99 -20.47 1.86
CA ALA A 235 0.95 -21.39 2.35
C ALA A 235 -0.30 -21.44 1.43
N ARG A 236 -0.45 -20.48 0.52
CA ARG A 236 -1.58 -20.32 -0.41
C ARG A 236 -1.18 -20.41 -1.87
N GLU A 237 0.10 -20.54 -2.13
CA GLU A 237 0.66 -20.60 -3.48
C GLU A 237 0.23 -21.89 -4.18
N TRP A 238 -0.28 -21.73 -5.40
CA TRP A 238 -0.53 -22.85 -6.30
C TRP A 238 0.71 -23.18 -7.14
N ARG A 239 0.95 -24.45 -7.39
CA ARG A 239 2.13 -24.95 -8.10
C ARG A 239 1.74 -26.00 -9.14
N SER A 240 1.94 -25.66 -10.41
CA SER A 240 1.74 -26.57 -11.54
C SER A 240 3.02 -27.27 -11.99
N GLY A 241 4.17 -26.66 -11.69
CA GLY A 241 5.47 -27.02 -12.25
C GLY A 241 5.84 -26.23 -13.51
N ASP A 242 4.94 -25.39 -14.02
CA ASP A 242 5.24 -24.41 -15.09
C ASP A 242 5.37 -23.01 -14.45
N GLU A 243 6.60 -22.48 -14.48
CA GLU A 243 6.94 -21.21 -13.81
C GLU A 243 6.08 -20.03 -14.30
N GLN A 244 5.82 -19.95 -15.60
CA GLN A 244 5.05 -18.84 -16.16
C GLN A 244 3.57 -18.92 -15.78
N LEU A 245 3.02 -20.12 -15.74
CA LEU A 245 1.66 -20.37 -15.30
C LEU A 245 1.53 -20.09 -13.81
N ASP A 246 2.46 -20.61 -12.99
CA ASP A 246 2.51 -20.38 -11.54
C ASP A 246 2.58 -18.88 -11.21
N LYS A 247 3.46 -18.14 -11.89
CA LYS A 247 3.58 -16.69 -11.75
C LYS A 247 2.26 -15.97 -12.08
N THR A 248 1.62 -16.32 -13.17
CA THR A 248 0.37 -15.67 -13.62
C THR A 248 -0.78 -16.01 -12.70
N TYR A 249 -0.93 -17.28 -12.32
CA TYR A 249 -2.00 -17.73 -11.45
C TYR A 249 -1.88 -17.11 -10.05
N ASN A 250 -0.71 -17.21 -9.42
CA ASN A 250 -0.51 -16.72 -8.05
C ASN A 250 -0.63 -15.20 -7.94
N LEU A 251 -0.17 -14.43 -8.95
CA LEU A 251 -0.39 -13.00 -8.98
C LEU A 251 -1.90 -12.66 -8.97
N ASN A 252 -2.70 -13.35 -9.78
CA ASN A 252 -4.15 -13.14 -9.83
C ASN A 252 -4.84 -13.64 -8.56
N LEU A 253 -4.41 -14.76 -8.01
CA LEU A 253 -4.92 -15.30 -6.76
C LEU A 253 -4.73 -14.30 -5.61
N PHE A 254 -3.51 -13.78 -5.43
CA PHE A 254 -3.23 -12.79 -4.38
C PHE A 254 -3.95 -11.45 -4.65
N PHE A 255 -4.13 -11.09 -5.92
CA PHE A 255 -5.00 -9.98 -6.26
C PHE A 255 -6.45 -10.25 -5.80
N CYS A 256 -7.02 -11.42 -6.02
CA CYS A 256 -8.34 -11.77 -5.51
C CYS A 256 -8.37 -11.71 -3.97
N ILE A 257 -7.40 -12.31 -3.28
CA ILE A 257 -7.35 -12.31 -1.81
C ILE A 257 -7.31 -10.88 -1.25
N PHE A 258 -6.42 -10.02 -1.75
CA PHE A 258 -6.19 -8.70 -1.16
C PHE A 258 -6.97 -7.56 -1.80
N TYR A 259 -7.63 -7.77 -2.95
CA TYR A 259 -8.39 -6.72 -3.63
C TYR A 259 -9.90 -6.98 -3.72
N SER A 260 -10.35 -8.22 -3.54
CA SER A 260 -11.79 -8.53 -3.48
C SER A 260 -12.30 -8.71 -2.05
N THR A 261 -11.39 -8.77 -1.09
CA THR A 261 -11.69 -8.77 0.35
C THR A 261 -10.86 -7.72 1.06
N GLY A 262 -11.21 -7.39 2.27
CA GLY A 262 -10.40 -6.59 3.16
C GLY A 262 -11.07 -6.40 4.50
N VAL A 263 -10.31 -5.86 5.44
CA VAL A 263 -10.76 -5.53 6.78
C VAL A 263 -10.96 -4.02 6.87
N THR A 264 -12.12 -3.59 7.34
CA THR A 264 -12.40 -2.17 7.55
C THR A 264 -11.59 -1.63 8.70
N ILE A 265 -11.01 -0.43 8.52
CA ILE A 265 -10.12 0.17 9.53
C ILE A 265 -10.87 0.56 10.81
N ASP A 266 -12.17 0.86 10.71
CA ASP A 266 -13.00 1.39 11.78
C ASP A 266 -13.74 0.33 12.59
N THR A 267 -14.18 -0.77 11.99
CA THR A 267 -14.94 -1.81 12.68
C THR A 267 -14.23 -3.15 12.77
N GLU A 268 -13.09 -3.29 12.09
CA GLU A 268 -12.32 -4.54 11.96
C GLU A 268 -13.14 -5.71 11.39
N GLU A 269 -14.19 -5.39 10.64
CA GLU A 269 -14.97 -6.40 9.95
C GLU A 269 -14.35 -6.78 8.62
N LEU A 270 -14.29 -8.09 8.33
CA LEU A 270 -14.04 -8.58 6.99
C LEU A 270 -15.21 -8.18 6.08
N VAL A 271 -14.91 -7.60 4.94
CA VAL A 271 -15.91 -7.21 3.95
C VAL A 271 -15.54 -7.71 2.56
N LEU A 272 -16.54 -7.88 1.73
CA LEU A 272 -16.37 -8.14 0.31
C LEU A 272 -16.57 -6.87 -0.50
N VAL A 273 -15.75 -6.72 -1.52
CA VAL A 273 -15.84 -5.63 -2.49
C VAL A 273 -15.58 -6.16 -3.88
N THR A 274 -16.04 -5.45 -4.89
CA THR A 274 -15.71 -5.80 -6.27
C THR A 274 -14.22 -5.58 -6.53
N SER A 275 -13.66 -4.48 -6.02
CA SER A 275 -12.22 -4.24 -6.06
C SER A 275 -11.79 -3.16 -5.07
N ARG A 276 -10.66 -3.35 -4.41
CA ARG A 276 -9.99 -2.31 -3.61
C ARG A 276 -9.11 -1.40 -4.48
N SER A 277 -9.26 -1.44 -5.80
CA SER A 277 -8.61 -0.51 -6.71
C SER A 277 -9.55 0.66 -7.02
N PRO A 278 -9.18 1.91 -6.69
CA PRO A 278 -9.97 3.08 -7.04
C PRO A 278 -10.04 3.34 -8.56
N ARG A 279 -9.26 2.61 -9.34
CA ARG A 279 -9.29 2.64 -10.81
C ARG A 279 -10.41 1.81 -11.42
N TYR A 280 -10.94 0.86 -10.68
CA TYR A 280 -12.08 0.07 -11.13
C TYR A 280 -13.37 0.89 -10.90
N TYR A 281 -14.23 0.97 -11.91
CA TYR A 281 -15.37 1.89 -11.89
C TYR A 281 -16.39 1.63 -10.77
N VAL A 282 -16.57 0.38 -10.34
CA VAL A 282 -17.41 0.03 -9.19
C VAL A 282 -16.64 -0.01 -7.86
N SER A 283 -15.30 -0.01 -7.92
CA SER A 283 -14.41 0.05 -6.76
C SER A 283 -14.92 -0.79 -5.56
N ALA A 284 -15.07 -0.17 -4.40
CA ALA A 284 -15.45 -0.84 -3.15
C ALA A 284 -16.95 -1.14 -3.01
N ALA A 285 -17.75 -1.04 -4.07
CA ALA A 285 -19.09 -1.61 -4.05
C ALA A 285 -19.02 -3.13 -3.95
N TYR A 286 -19.93 -3.73 -3.20
CA TYR A 286 -20.10 -5.18 -3.15
C TYR A 286 -21.10 -5.62 -4.21
N TRP A 287 -20.64 -6.41 -5.15
CA TRP A 287 -21.48 -7.04 -6.19
C TRP A 287 -21.39 -8.55 -6.06
N ASP A 288 -22.54 -9.21 -5.86
CA ASP A 288 -22.62 -10.66 -5.67
C ASP A 288 -21.91 -11.44 -6.78
N ARG A 289 -22.16 -11.09 -8.04
CA ARG A 289 -21.54 -11.74 -9.20
C ARG A 289 -20.02 -11.64 -9.16
N ASP A 290 -19.51 -10.43 -8.98
CA ASP A 290 -18.08 -10.17 -9.09
C ASP A 290 -17.33 -10.80 -7.91
N SER A 291 -17.86 -10.70 -6.71
CA SER A 291 -17.23 -11.27 -5.52
C SER A 291 -17.36 -12.79 -5.43
N LEU A 292 -18.54 -13.36 -5.73
CA LEU A 292 -18.80 -14.78 -5.51
C LEU A 292 -18.58 -15.65 -6.77
N PHE A 293 -18.67 -15.09 -7.96
CA PHE A 293 -18.50 -15.86 -9.19
C PHE A 293 -17.06 -15.75 -9.74
N TRP A 294 -16.42 -14.59 -9.60
CA TRP A 294 -15.07 -14.36 -10.13
C TRP A 294 -13.97 -14.58 -9.10
N SER A 295 -14.11 -14.01 -7.89
CA SER A 295 -13.02 -14.03 -6.91
C SER A 295 -13.08 -15.23 -5.96
N PHE A 296 -14.26 -15.61 -5.53
CA PHE A 296 -14.48 -16.68 -4.55
C PHE A 296 -13.88 -18.03 -4.95
N PRO A 297 -14.02 -18.54 -6.20
CA PRO A 297 -13.48 -19.86 -6.54
C PRO A 297 -11.97 -19.98 -6.34
N GLY A 298 -11.21 -18.95 -6.73
CA GLY A 298 -9.76 -18.93 -6.51
C GLY A 298 -9.39 -18.84 -5.02
N ILE A 299 -10.15 -18.06 -4.26
CA ILE A 299 -9.91 -17.93 -2.80
C ILE A 299 -10.27 -19.25 -2.10
N LEU A 300 -11.35 -19.94 -2.51
CA LEU A 300 -11.75 -21.24 -1.94
C LEU A 300 -10.66 -22.30 -2.11
N ASP A 301 -10.00 -22.31 -3.26
CA ASP A 301 -8.90 -23.25 -3.55
C ASP A 301 -7.67 -22.99 -2.66
N ALA A 302 -7.39 -21.72 -2.35
CA ALA A 302 -6.20 -21.30 -1.62
C ALA A 302 -6.40 -21.15 -0.11
N ASP A 303 -7.60 -20.72 0.33
CA ASP A 303 -7.91 -20.40 1.73
C ASP A 303 -9.39 -20.65 2.02
N ALA A 304 -9.71 -21.89 2.38
CA ALA A 304 -11.07 -22.30 2.70
C ALA A 304 -11.67 -21.57 3.93
N VAL A 305 -10.82 -21.07 4.84
CA VAL A 305 -11.27 -20.28 6.01
C VAL A 305 -11.73 -18.91 5.54
N LEU A 306 -10.93 -18.21 4.75
CA LEU A 306 -11.30 -16.92 4.17
C LEU A 306 -12.55 -17.07 3.29
N ALA A 307 -12.62 -18.12 2.46
CA ALA A 307 -13.77 -18.39 1.62
C ALA A 307 -15.07 -18.60 2.43
N ARG A 308 -14.98 -19.30 3.56
CA ARG A 308 -16.10 -19.44 4.49
C ARG A 308 -16.57 -18.09 5.05
N GLU A 309 -15.65 -17.25 5.49
CA GLU A 309 -15.98 -15.92 6.02
C GLU A 309 -16.61 -15.02 4.93
N MET A 310 -16.14 -15.13 3.68
CA MET A 310 -16.77 -14.46 2.54
C MET A 310 -18.26 -14.86 2.38
N LEU A 311 -18.56 -16.15 2.46
CA LEU A 311 -19.96 -16.63 2.36
C LEU A 311 -20.82 -16.14 3.53
N LEU A 312 -20.28 -16.18 4.75
CA LEU A 312 -21.00 -15.68 5.93
C LEU A 312 -21.31 -14.18 5.82
N TYR A 313 -20.34 -13.39 5.34
CA TYR A 313 -20.56 -11.98 5.04
C TYR A 313 -21.66 -11.80 3.97
N ALA A 314 -21.54 -12.49 2.83
CA ALA A 314 -22.49 -12.40 1.72
C ALA A 314 -23.91 -12.71 2.17
N PHE A 315 -24.13 -13.83 2.87
CA PHE A 315 -25.46 -14.23 3.36
C PHE A 315 -26.01 -13.24 4.39
N GLY A 316 -25.17 -12.73 5.28
CA GLY A 316 -25.59 -11.71 6.26
C GLY A 316 -26.03 -10.40 5.59
N ARG A 317 -25.38 -9.98 4.52
CA ARG A 317 -25.74 -8.76 3.77
C ARG A 317 -26.93 -8.98 2.84
N GLN A 318 -27.02 -10.12 2.17
CA GLN A 318 -28.18 -10.47 1.34
C GLN A 318 -29.47 -10.58 2.15
N GLY A 319 -29.42 -11.11 3.38
CA GLY A 319 -30.58 -11.21 4.26
C GLY A 319 -31.24 -9.87 4.56
N ARG A 320 -30.50 -8.77 4.47
CA ARG A 320 -31.04 -7.41 4.67
C ARG A 320 -31.72 -6.82 3.44
N ASN A 321 -31.28 -7.22 2.23
CA ASN A 321 -31.73 -6.64 0.96
C ASN A 321 -31.83 -7.74 -0.10
N ILE A 322 -32.80 -8.64 0.04
CA ILE A 322 -33.00 -9.75 -0.86
C ILE A 322 -33.32 -9.24 -2.29
N GLY A 323 -32.70 -9.85 -3.29
CA GLY A 323 -32.91 -9.52 -4.69
C GLY A 323 -32.08 -8.35 -5.24
N VAL A 324 -31.31 -7.67 -4.42
CA VAL A 324 -30.39 -6.61 -4.86
C VAL A 324 -29.01 -7.19 -5.01
N HIS A 325 -28.41 -7.04 -6.18
CA HIS A 325 -27.09 -7.58 -6.52
C HIS A 325 -25.93 -6.60 -6.28
N SER A 326 -26.24 -5.32 -6.01
CA SER A 326 -25.26 -4.26 -5.75
C SER A 326 -25.56 -3.56 -4.43
N ARG A 327 -24.56 -3.46 -3.56
CA ARG A 327 -24.66 -2.90 -2.21
C ARG A 327 -23.42 -2.14 -1.84
N PHE A 328 -23.56 -1.27 -0.85
CA PHE A 328 -22.41 -0.80 -0.06
C PHE A 328 -21.86 -1.92 0.83
N ILE A 329 -20.65 -1.74 1.33
CA ILE A 329 -20.01 -2.74 2.21
C ILE A 329 -20.77 -2.98 3.52
N ASP A 330 -21.61 -2.04 3.98
CA ASP A 330 -22.51 -2.21 5.14
C ASP A 330 -23.79 -2.99 4.80
N GLY A 331 -23.98 -3.37 3.54
CA GLY A 331 -25.16 -4.08 3.04
C GLY A 331 -26.35 -3.19 2.69
N THR A 332 -26.25 -1.87 2.85
CA THR A 332 -27.28 -0.95 2.35
C THR A 332 -27.25 -0.86 0.82
N VAL A 333 -28.38 -0.50 0.22
CA VAL A 333 -28.52 -0.38 -1.25
C VAL A 333 -27.96 0.95 -1.72
N HIS A 334 -27.36 0.96 -2.90
CA HIS A 334 -26.86 2.16 -3.58
C HIS A 334 -27.99 3.13 -3.94
#